data_2a09559a3c806f1152e3346eefa0a17a
#
_entry.id   2a09559a3c806f1152e3346eefa0a17a
#
_cell.length_a   1.000
_cell.length_b   1.000
_cell.length_c   1.000
_cell.angle_alpha   90.00
_cell.angle_beta   90.00
_cell.angle_gamma   90.00
#
_symmetry.space_group_name_H-M   'P 1'
#
loop_
_entity.id
_entity.type
_entity.pdbx_description
1 polymer ?
#
loop_
_entity_poly.entity_id
_entity_poly.type
_entity_poly.pdbx_seq_one_letter_code
_entity_poly.pdbx_strand_id
1 'polypeptide(L)'
;MNSIFLRIYGGMILVCVLIGIMFYASLEAINFFRLNHYRANLVTGPIALVAEMTTTQPADYQERWVQEVGHLMDAQMSLVERGALELDAADLGRLEKGRLVMRMLDEYSRRGEAYMRVPGEPERYLVAKGEYLTEQQARGLAELVSQYLASYPVTQWGDVLTRLNQSFGFEIRRIPPFEVALDDDKKQRLFNDEQAVANFVGSRGGTTQITSYKLLGETGEVLMLGPQAMFNWYPFELMAAMIMVALALVGFGVYMLVKPLENRLSALEKAVLRIRGGDLNARAPVEGADAIGQLAGTLNGMTEHIQRLLTAQKELTRAVSHELRTPVARIRFGLEMMIDAANDEQRLKTADAIDNDIEQLDKLIDEILTYSKLEEGTPVLDFVMIDIDKLLRRLESESQALAGKKQVIYKAPNLPEERRLAEGEERYIHRVVQNLVGNGLRYARTQVVISFSVMGDVFRIDVEDDGPGIPEADRMRVFQPFTRLDDSRTRSSGGYGLGLSIVARIAYWHGGRARVGESELGGAKFSFLWPRLQSLRESS
;
A
#
# COMPACT_ATOMS: atom_id res chain seq x y z
N MET A 1 -10.97 -7.25 -2.67
CA MET A 1 -9.52 -7.54 -2.51
C MET A 1 -8.73 -6.27 -2.80
N ASN A 2 -8.38 -5.51 -1.76
CA ASN A 2 -7.50 -4.34 -1.92
C ASN A 2 -6.05 -4.83 -1.96
N SER A 3 -5.64 -5.26 -3.14
CA SER A 3 -4.27 -5.73 -3.36
C SER A 3 -3.29 -4.56 -3.14
N ILE A 4 -2.34 -4.70 -2.23
CA ILE A 4 -1.19 -3.79 -2.06
C ILE A 4 -0.53 -3.52 -3.41
N PHE A 5 -0.44 -4.55 -4.25
CA PHE A 5 0.01 -4.49 -5.63
C PHE A 5 -0.72 -3.41 -6.44
N LEU A 6 -2.05 -3.41 -6.42
CA LEU A 6 -2.84 -2.45 -7.20
C LEU A 6 -2.60 -1.01 -6.74
N ARG A 7 -2.41 -0.78 -5.44
CA ARG A 7 -2.08 0.55 -4.89
C ARG A 7 -0.69 1.01 -5.27
N ILE A 8 0.32 0.13 -5.18
CA ILE A 8 1.70 0.46 -5.54
C ILE A 8 1.82 0.68 -7.05
N TYR A 9 1.33 -0.26 -7.87
CA TYR A 9 1.38 -0.13 -9.33
C TYR A 9 0.55 1.04 -9.83
N GLY A 10 -0.68 1.20 -9.33
CA GLY A 10 -1.53 2.34 -9.68
C GLY A 10 -0.91 3.68 -9.26
N GLY A 11 -0.33 3.76 -8.07
CA GLY A 11 0.40 4.93 -7.60
C GLY A 11 1.66 5.22 -8.44
N MET A 12 2.42 4.18 -8.80
CA MET A 12 3.61 4.32 -9.63
C MET A 12 3.26 4.78 -11.05
N ILE A 13 2.23 4.18 -11.68
CA ILE A 13 1.72 4.62 -12.98
C ILE A 13 1.27 6.08 -12.92
N LEU A 14 0.51 6.46 -11.89
CA LEU A 14 0.05 7.83 -11.70
C LEU A 14 1.23 8.80 -11.59
N VAL A 15 2.25 8.47 -10.78
CA VAL A 15 3.46 9.29 -10.63
C VAL A 15 4.18 9.43 -11.99
N CYS A 16 4.37 8.34 -12.73
CA CYS A 16 5.00 8.37 -14.04
C CYS A 16 4.21 9.22 -15.06
N VAL A 17 2.88 9.10 -15.07
CA VAL A 17 2.01 9.90 -15.96
C VAL A 17 2.09 11.39 -15.60
N LEU A 18 2.01 11.74 -14.31
CA LEU A 18 2.11 13.13 -13.86
C LEU A 18 3.48 13.74 -14.21
N ILE A 19 4.57 12.99 -13.99
CA ILE A 19 5.92 13.44 -14.35
C ILE A 19 6.04 13.58 -15.86
N GLY A 20 5.47 12.67 -16.67
CA GLY A 20 5.44 12.76 -18.13
C GLY A 20 4.71 14.02 -18.63
N ILE A 21 3.54 14.31 -18.06
CA ILE A 21 2.78 15.54 -18.37
C ILE A 21 3.57 16.79 -17.98
N MET A 22 4.17 16.79 -16.80
CA MET A 22 4.98 17.91 -16.31
C MET A 22 6.24 18.12 -17.17
N PHE A 23 6.89 17.03 -17.59
CA PHE A 23 8.04 17.06 -18.50
C PHE A 23 7.67 17.70 -19.84
N TYR A 24 6.57 17.24 -20.44
CA TYR A 24 6.06 17.78 -21.70
C TYR A 24 5.72 19.27 -21.58
N ALA A 25 4.94 19.65 -20.59
CA ALA A 25 4.55 21.06 -20.37
C ALA A 25 5.77 21.95 -20.10
N SER A 26 6.75 21.46 -19.33
CA SER A 26 7.97 22.21 -19.05
C SER A 26 8.82 22.39 -20.30
N LEU A 27 8.96 21.33 -21.13
CA LEU A 27 9.69 21.40 -22.39
C LEU A 27 9.04 22.43 -23.33
N GLU A 28 7.73 22.40 -23.46
CA GLU A 28 6.98 23.33 -24.30
C GLU A 28 7.12 24.77 -23.83
N ALA A 29 6.97 25.01 -22.53
CA ALA A 29 7.17 26.34 -21.95
C ALA A 29 8.61 26.87 -22.16
N ILE A 30 9.63 26.03 -21.91
CA ILE A 30 11.03 26.42 -22.10
C ILE A 30 11.29 26.71 -23.58
N ASN A 31 10.82 25.85 -24.48
CA ASN A 31 11.00 26.05 -25.91
C ASN A 31 10.27 27.30 -26.43
N PHE A 32 9.10 27.62 -25.88
CA PHE A 32 8.40 28.86 -26.20
C PHE A 32 9.25 30.10 -25.88
N PHE A 33 9.83 30.19 -24.69
CA PHE A 33 10.71 31.30 -24.30
C PHE A 33 11.99 31.35 -25.15
N ARG A 34 12.60 30.18 -25.39
CA ARG A 34 13.81 30.06 -26.23
C ARG A 34 13.56 30.48 -27.67
N LEU A 35 12.44 30.03 -28.25
CA LEU A 35 12.05 30.37 -29.62
C LEU A 35 11.80 31.87 -29.78
N ASN A 36 11.10 32.49 -28.83
CA ASN A 36 10.83 33.92 -28.86
C ASN A 36 12.15 34.73 -28.76
N HIS A 37 13.05 34.33 -27.88
CA HIS A 37 14.35 34.97 -27.76
C HIS A 37 15.20 34.78 -29.03
N TYR A 38 15.21 33.60 -29.59
CA TYR A 38 15.88 33.27 -30.82
C TYR A 38 15.35 34.10 -31.99
N ARG A 39 14.05 34.20 -32.17
CA ARG A 39 13.39 35.03 -33.21
C ARG A 39 13.74 36.51 -33.04
N ALA A 40 13.64 37.03 -31.83
CA ALA A 40 14.00 38.40 -31.57
C ALA A 40 15.44 38.74 -31.95
N ASN A 41 16.38 37.86 -31.58
CA ASN A 41 17.82 38.08 -31.92
C ASN A 41 18.08 38.05 -33.41
N LEU A 42 17.38 37.21 -34.18
CA LEU A 42 17.56 37.13 -35.63
C LEU A 42 16.99 38.32 -36.40
N VAL A 43 15.83 38.84 -35.93
CA VAL A 43 15.08 39.86 -36.67
C VAL A 43 15.49 41.29 -36.28
N THR A 44 15.98 41.47 -35.04
CA THR A 44 16.30 42.84 -34.54
C THR A 44 17.33 43.56 -35.40
N GLY A 45 18.45 42.92 -35.72
CA GLY A 45 19.51 43.56 -36.52
C GLY A 45 19.07 43.91 -37.94
N PRO A 46 18.51 42.96 -38.70
CA PRO A 46 18.01 43.23 -40.06
C PRO A 46 16.95 44.35 -40.11
N ILE A 47 15.94 44.34 -39.22
CA ILE A 47 14.90 45.37 -39.22
C ILE A 47 15.43 46.74 -38.76
N ALA A 48 16.37 46.76 -37.80
CA ALA A 48 17.04 47.98 -37.38
C ALA A 48 17.85 48.60 -38.52
N LEU A 49 18.56 47.76 -39.29
CA LEU A 49 19.32 48.22 -40.47
C LEU A 49 18.38 48.85 -41.54
N VAL A 50 17.27 48.18 -41.85
CA VAL A 50 16.27 48.74 -42.77
C VAL A 50 15.72 50.07 -42.27
N ALA A 51 15.36 50.13 -40.97
CA ALA A 51 14.85 51.38 -40.36
C ALA A 51 15.87 52.50 -40.39
N GLU A 52 17.18 52.21 -40.19
CA GLU A 52 18.27 53.18 -40.29
C GLU A 52 18.47 53.64 -41.72
N MET A 53 18.54 52.70 -42.67
CA MET A 53 18.71 53.04 -44.10
C MET A 53 17.53 53.83 -44.68
N THR A 54 16.34 53.64 -44.15
CA THR A 54 15.15 54.43 -44.54
C THR A 54 15.39 55.90 -44.31
N THR A 55 16.07 56.31 -43.24
CA THR A 55 16.31 57.75 -42.93
C THR A 55 17.32 58.41 -43.89
N THR A 56 18.11 57.60 -44.60
CA THR A 56 19.06 58.10 -45.58
C THR A 56 18.44 58.34 -46.96
N GLN A 57 17.23 57.85 -47.18
CA GLN A 57 16.48 58.01 -48.43
C GLN A 57 15.72 59.35 -48.46
N PRO A 58 15.52 59.94 -49.67
CA PRO A 58 14.63 61.10 -49.85
C PRO A 58 13.23 60.78 -49.36
N ALA A 59 12.54 61.76 -48.70
CA ALA A 59 11.24 61.53 -48.08
C ALA A 59 10.14 61.04 -49.03
N ASP A 60 10.19 61.44 -50.28
CA ASP A 60 9.28 61.04 -51.36
C ASP A 60 9.56 59.62 -51.89
N TYR A 61 10.74 59.06 -51.59
CA TYR A 61 11.17 57.72 -52.03
C TYR A 61 11.15 56.67 -50.91
N GLN A 62 11.12 57.09 -49.67
CA GLN A 62 11.23 56.18 -48.50
C GLN A 62 10.24 55.01 -48.55
N GLU A 63 8.97 55.24 -48.84
CA GLU A 63 7.94 54.22 -48.87
C GLU A 63 8.17 53.21 -50.00
N ARG A 64 8.54 53.68 -51.16
CA ARG A 64 8.87 52.85 -52.31
C ARG A 64 10.13 52.02 -52.05
N TRP A 65 11.15 52.66 -51.47
CA TRP A 65 12.39 51.95 -51.09
C TRP A 65 12.16 50.84 -50.09
N VAL A 66 11.32 51.05 -49.04
CA VAL A 66 10.96 50.04 -48.04
C VAL A 66 10.23 48.87 -48.71
N GLN A 67 9.39 49.10 -49.71
CA GLN A 67 8.71 48.05 -50.47
C GLN A 67 9.71 47.28 -51.34
N GLU A 68 10.66 47.94 -51.98
CA GLU A 68 11.73 47.28 -52.77
C GLU A 68 12.64 46.41 -51.91
N VAL A 69 13.01 46.88 -50.71
CA VAL A 69 13.75 46.06 -49.73
C VAL A 69 12.90 44.91 -49.23
N GLY A 70 11.59 45.13 -49.04
CA GLY A 70 10.66 44.07 -48.70
C GLY A 70 10.67 42.93 -49.74
N HIS A 71 10.61 43.27 -51.02
CA HIS A 71 10.72 42.28 -52.09
C HIS A 71 12.09 41.55 -52.11
N LEU A 72 13.19 42.27 -51.85
CA LEU A 72 14.52 41.70 -51.75
C LEU A 72 14.60 40.68 -50.60
N MET A 73 13.94 40.93 -49.49
CA MET A 73 13.94 40.13 -48.27
C MET A 73 12.75 39.19 -48.17
N ASP A 74 11.98 38.98 -49.25
CA ASP A 74 10.79 38.11 -49.22
C ASP A 74 9.86 38.43 -48.05
N ALA A 75 9.62 39.72 -47.80
CA ALA A 75 8.77 40.26 -46.74
C ALA A 75 7.93 41.40 -47.26
N GLN A 76 6.73 41.54 -46.77
CA GLN A 76 5.91 42.72 -47.01
C GLN A 76 6.32 43.80 -46.01
N MET A 77 7.00 44.84 -46.49
CA MET A 77 7.43 45.96 -45.65
C MET A 77 6.68 47.23 -46.01
N SER A 78 6.31 48.00 -44.98
CA SER A 78 5.59 49.26 -45.12
C SER A 78 5.95 50.25 -44.01
N LEU A 79 5.81 51.54 -44.28
CA LEU A 79 5.90 52.58 -43.27
C LEU A 79 4.50 52.92 -42.80
N VAL A 80 4.28 52.96 -41.50
CA VAL A 80 2.97 53.19 -40.87
C VAL A 80 3.09 54.27 -39.81
N GLU A 81 2.09 55.14 -39.73
CA GLU A 81 1.99 56.13 -38.66
C GLU A 81 1.49 55.52 -37.34
N ARG A 82 1.87 56.13 -36.20
CA ARG A 82 1.52 55.68 -34.87
C ARG A 82 0.04 55.37 -34.70
N GLY A 83 -0.84 56.24 -35.26
CA GLY A 83 -2.31 56.07 -35.13
C GLY A 83 -2.91 54.88 -35.84
N ALA A 84 -2.17 54.25 -36.77
CA ALA A 84 -2.58 53.08 -37.51
C ALA A 84 -2.01 51.78 -36.96
N LEU A 85 -1.26 51.81 -35.83
CA LEU A 85 -0.71 50.64 -35.17
C LEU A 85 -1.75 50.01 -34.24
N GLU A 86 -2.17 48.78 -34.52
CA GLU A 86 -3.03 47.97 -33.66
C GLU A 86 -2.22 47.20 -32.61
N LEU A 87 -1.52 47.90 -31.71
CA LEU A 87 -0.69 47.34 -30.67
C LEU A 87 -1.17 47.75 -29.28
N ASP A 88 -0.89 46.92 -28.28
CA ASP A 88 -1.20 47.23 -26.90
C ASP A 88 -0.26 48.33 -26.31
N ALA A 89 -0.63 48.90 -25.17
CA ALA A 89 0.12 49.98 -24.53
C ALA A 89 1.56 49.53 -24.09
N ALA A 90 1.75 48.25 -23.79
CA ALA A 90 3.05 47.73 -23.38
C ALA A 90 4.00 47.61 -24.58
N ASP A 91 3.50 47.17 -25.73
CA ASP A 91 4.24 47.03 -26.97
C ASP A 91 4.53 48.42 -27.58
N LEU A 92 3.58 49.34 -27.54
CA LEU A 92 3.85 50.75 -27.91
C LEU A 92 4.95 51.37 -27.05
N GLY A 93 4.93 51.15 -25.73
CA GLY A 93 5.99 51.63 -24.84
C GLY A 93 7.37 50.99 -25.09
N ARG A 94 7.44 49.81 -25.69
CA ARG A 94 8.69 49.17 -26.14
C ARG A 94 9.20 49.81 -27.42
N LEU A 95 8.30 50.06 -28.38
CA LEU A 95 8.64 50.74 -29.65
C LEU A 95 9.11 52.16 -29.42
N GLU A 96 8.49 52.91 -28.52
CA GLU A 96 8.92 54.29 -28.17
C GLU A 96 10.36 54.33 -27.61
N LYS A 97 10.78 53.25 -26.93
CA LYS A 97 12.14 53.07 -26.43
C LYS A 97 13.11 52.54 -27.49
N GLY A 98 12.67 52.47 -28.77
CA GLY A 98 13.49 51.96 -29.89
C GLY A 98 13.71 50.43 -29.86
N ARG A 99 12.86 49.69 -29.13
CA ARG A 99 12.95 48.21 -29.08
C ARG A 99 12.04 47.61 -30.14
N LEU A 100 12.52 46.54 -30.77
CA LEU A 100 11.72 45.72 -31.70
C LEU A 100 10.55 45.08 -30.95
N VAL A 101 9.37 45.12 -31.54
CA VAL A 101 8.19 44.34 -31.14
C VAL A 101 7.90 43.30 -32.23
N MET A 102 7.76 42.06 -31.84
CA MET A 102 7.37 40.96 -32.73
C MET A 102 6.03 40.40 -32.33
N ARG A 103 5.14 40.20 -33.29
CA ARG A 103 3.85 39.55 -33.13
C ARG A 103 3.77 38.38 -34.09
N MET A 104 3.62 37.20 -33.55
CA MET A 104 3.48 35.98 -34.39
C MET A 104 2.00 35.79 -34.73
N LEU A 105 1.70 35.41 -35.96
CA LEU A 105 0.34 35.11 -36.42
C LEU A 105 -0.18 33.80 -35.81
N ASP A 106 0.73 32.87 -35.49
CA ASP A 106 0.46 31.60 -34.80
C ASP A 106 1.70 31.19 -34.02
N GLU A 107 1.52 30.49 -32.90
CA GLU A 107 2.57 30.15 -31.94
C GLU A 107 3.72 29.34 -32.58
N TYR A 108 3.39 28.49 -33.54
CA TYR A 108 4.34 27.65 -34.29
C TYR A 108 4.63 28.13 -35.72
N SER A 109 3.98 29.22 -36.13
CA SER A 109 4.13 29.77 -37.45
C SER A 109 5.54 30.35 -37.66
N ARG A 110 6.07 30.23 -38.88
CA ARG A 110 7.22 31.01 -39.31
C ARG A 110 6.83 32.43 -39.75
N ARG A 111 5.54 32.72 -39.80
CA ARG A 111 5.00 34.03 -40.22
C ARG A 111 4.72 34.90 -38.99
N GLY A 112 5.17 36.14 -39.09
CA GLY A 112 4.97 37.13 -38.04
C GLY A 112 5.07 38.53 -38.55
N GLU A 113 4.81 39.46 -37.68
CA GLU A 113 4.92 40.89 -37.91
C GLU A 113 5.98 41.44 -36.97
N ALA A 114 6.91 42.21 -37.51
CA ALA A 114 7.94 42.91 -36.76
C ALA A 114 7.71 44.41 -36.91
N TYR A 115 7.78 45.08 -35.80
CA TYR A 115 7.53 46.54 -35.70
C TYR A 115 8.78 47.18 -35.11
N MET A 116 9.24 48.29 -35.76
CA MET A 116 10.35 49.09 -35.26
C MET A 116 10.13 50.58 -35.56
N ARG A 117 10.47 51.40 -34.62
CA ARG A 117 10.42 52.85 -34.81
C ARG A 117 11.54 53.31 -35.76
N VAL A 118 11.23 54.20 -36.73
CA VAL A 118 12.21 54.78 -37.59
C VAL A 118 13.06 55.79 -36.80
N PRO A 119 14.40 55.69 -36.79
CA PRO A 119 15.27 56.61 -36.08
C PRO A 119 15.06 58.08 -36.55
N GLY A 120 14.94 58.99 -35.59
CA GLY A 120 14.70 60.42 -35.91
C GLY A 120 13.24 60.80 -36.25
N GLU A 121 12.36 59.81 -36.49
CA GLU A 121 10.95 60.08 -36.83
C GLU A 121 10.01 59.48 -35.76
N PRO A 122 9.56 60.26 -34.77
CA PRO A 122 8.83 59.72 -33.60
C PRO A 122 7.47 59.11 -33.94
N GLU A 123 6.83 59.48 -35.00
CA GLU A 123 5.48 59.08 -35.40
C GLU A 123 5.45 58.02 -36.50
N ARG A 124 6.64 57.58 -37.03
CA ARG A 124 6.72 56.63 -38.12
C ARG A 124 7.37 55.33 -37.68
N TYR A 125 6.78 54.24 -38.12
CA TYR A 125 7.19 52.89 -37.77
C TYR A 125 7.31 52.04 -39.01
N LEU A 126 8.39 51.25 -39.07
CA LEU A 126 8.57 50.20 -40.03
C LEU A 126 7.83 48.97 -39.59
N VAL A 127 6.99 48.42 -40.45
CA VAL A 127 6.27 47.16 -40.24
C VAL A 127 6.76 46.17 -41.31
N ALA A 128 7.24 45.01 -40.86
CA ALA A 128 7.67 43.92 -41.75
C ALA A 128 6.84 42.69 -41.45
N LYS A 129 6.16 42.16 -42.48
CA LYS A 129 5.33 40.94 -42.41
C LYS A 129 5.88 39.90 -43.33
N GLY A 130 6.13 38.70 -42.83
CA GLY A 130 6.68 37.62 -43.67
C GLY A 130 7.02 36.36 -42.91
N GLU A 131 7.57 35.39 -43.64
CA GLU A 131 8.24 34.23 -43.06
C GLU A 131 9.67 34.60 -42.68
N TYR A 132 10.19 34.03 -41.62
CA TYR A 132 11.55 34.27 -41.18
C TYR A 132 12.44 33.06 -41.50
N LEU A 133 13.71 33.37 -41.90
CA LEU A 133 14.76 32.38 -42.20
C LEU A 133 14.56 31.64 -43.53
N THR A 134 14.09 32.32 -44.55
CA THR A 134 14.12 31.80 -45.92
C THR A 134 15.51 32.01 -46.55
N GLU A 135 15.84 31.19 -47.56
CA GLU A 135 17.07 31.37 -48.34
C GLU A 135 17.12 32.76 -49.02
N GLN A 136 15.98 33.24 -49.50
CA GLN A 136 15.84 34.53 -50.14
C GLN A 136 16.11 35.67 -49.15
N GLN A 137 15.61 35.55 -47.91
CA GLN A 137 15.95 36.56 -46.87
C GLN A 137 17.44 36.59 -46.55
N ALA A 138 18.05 35.43 -46.44
CA ALA A 138 19.49 35.35 -46.16
C ALA A 138 20.32 35.97 -47.28
N ARG A 139 19.92 35.79 -48.55
CA ARG A 139 20.55 36.46 -49.69
C ARG A 139 20.25 37.96 -49.71
N GLY A 140 18.97 38.33 -49.54
CA GLY A 140 18.56 39.75 -49.53
C GLY A 140 19.24 40.54 -48.42
N LEU A 141 19.44 39.91 -47.26
CA LEU A 141 20.15 40.56 -46.16
C LEU A 141 21.64 40.77 -46.49
N ALA A 142 22.29 39.80 -47.14
CA ALA A 142 23.67 39.95 -47.57
C ALA A 142 23.82 41.09 -48.60
N GLU A 143 22.88 41.19 -49.52
CA GLU A 143 22.80 42.31 -50.48
C GLU A 143 22.61 43.66 -49.77
N LEU A 144 21.67 43.73 -48.83
CA LEU A 144 21.36 44.95 -48.07
C LEU A 144 22.56 45.44 -47.24
N VAL A 145 23.24 44.51 -46.54
CA VAL A 145 24.46 44.84 -45.76
C VAL A 145 25.58 45.31 -46.70
N SER A 146 25.73 44.69 -47.89
CA SER A 146 26.69 45.11 -48.88
C SER A 146 26.43 46.56 -49.37
N GLN A 147 25.17 46.86 -49.66
CA GLN A 147 24.76 48.24 -50.05
C GLN A 147 24.99 49.23 -48.93
N TYR A 148 24.72 48.85 -47.69
CA TYR A 148 25.00 49.69 -46.53
C TYR A 148 26.49 49.98 -46.37
N LEU A 149 27.34 48.99 -46.51
CA LEU A 149 28.79 49.16 -46.47
C LEU A 149 29.30 50.06 -47.60
N ALA A 150 28.75 49.93 -48.84
CA ALA A 150 29.11 50.75 -49.97
C ALA A 150 28.78 52.25 -49.77
N SER A 151 27.92 52.61 -48.84
CA SER A 151 27.63 54.00 -48.46
C SER A 151 28.73 54.62 -47.60
N TYR A 152 29.73 53.85 -47.14
CA TYR A 152 30.87 54.31 -46.33
C TYR A 152 32.22 54.07 -47.07
N PRO A 153 33.23 54.92 -46.82
CA PRO A 153 34.59 54.64 -47.32
C PRO A 153 35.11 53.30 -46.80
N VAL A 154 35.87 52.58 -47.63
CA VAL A 154 36.41 51.24 -47.27
C VAL A 154 37.23 51.26 -45.97
N THR A 155 37.84 52.39 -45.60
CA THR A 155 38.62 52.59 -44.38
C THR A 155 37.72 52.53 -43.10
N GLN A 156 36.42 52.79 -43.22
CA GLN A 156 35.45 52.79 -42.10
C GLN A 156 34.67 51.49 -41.99
N TRP A 157 34.82 50.55 -42.95
CA TRP A 157 34.05 49.32 -42.96
C TRP A 157 34.27 48.47 -41.71
N GLY A 158 35.46 48.50 -41.10
CA GLY A 158 35.73 47.80 -39.84
C GLY A 158 34.87 48.26 -38.68
N ASP A 159 34.73 49.60 -38.54
CA ASP A 159 33.91 50.20 -37.48
C ASP A 159 32.42 49.98 -37.72
N VAL A 160 31.99 50.05 -39.00
CA VAL A 160 30.61 49.79 -39.41
C VAL A 160 30.23 48.35 -39.10
N LEU A 161 31.07 47.35 -39.47
CA LEU A 161 30.84 45.95 -39.17
C LEU A 161 30.82 45.69 -37.66
N THR A 162 31.67 46.34 -36.88
CA THR A 162 31.65 46.24 -35.41
C THR A 162 30.32 46.73 -34.82
N ARG A 163 29.79 47.80 -35.34
CA ARG A 163 28.45 48.32 -34.93
C ARG A 163 27.33 47.37 -35.34
N LEU A 164 27.34 46.85 -36.55
CA LEU A 164 26.37 45.87 -37.03
C LEU A 164 26.39 44.57 -36.20
N ASN A 165 27.56 44.07 -35.87
CA ASN A 165 27.68 42.87 -35.03
C ASN A 165 27.12 43.00 -33.61
N GLN A 166 27.01 44.24 -33.09
CA GLN A 166 26.34 44.48 -31.80
C GLN A 166 24.82 44.34 -31.85
N SER A 167 24.22 44.58 -33.02
CA SER A 167 22.76 44.54 -33.21
C SER A 167 22.26 43.25 -33.86
N PHE A 168 23.14 42.53 -34.55
CA PHE A 168 22.84 41.26 -35.21
C PHE A 168 23.06 40.10 -34.25
N GLY A 169 22.19 39.10 -34.29
CA GLY A 169 22.31 37.86 -33.51
C GLY A 169 23.27 36.81 -34.08
N PHE A 170 24.06 37.21 -35.08
CA PHE A 170 25.06 36.38 -35.77
C PHE A 170 26.21 37.26 -36.27
N GLU A 171 27.34 36.63 -36.55
CA GLU A 171 28.56 37.33 -36.97
C GLU A 171 28.48 37.82 -38.43
N ILE A 172 28.92 39.05 -38.68
CA ILE A 172 29.12 39.61 -40.00
C ILE A 172 30.61 39.96 -40.15
N ARG A 173 31.29 39.36 -41.12
CA ARG A 173 32.72 39.56 -41.33
C ARG A 173 33.11 39.57 -42.81
N ARG A 174 34.25 40.16 -43.11
CA ARG A 174 34.89 40.05 -44.41
C ARG A 174 35.84 38.89 -44.39
N ILE A 175 35.82 38.09 -45.44
CA ILE A 175 36.72 36.95 -45.63
C ILE A 175 37.38 37.02 -47.03
N PRO A 176 38.59 36.52 -47.18
CA PRO A 176 39.18 36.42 -48.49
C PRO A 176 38.47 35.34 -49.34
N PRO A 177 38.48 35.48 -50.70
CA PRO A 177 37.78 34.55 -51.61
C PRO A 177 38.18 33.08 -51.45
N PHE A 178 39.41 32.78 -51.05
CA PHE A 178 39.89 31.41 -50.87
C PHE A 178 39.34 30.71 -49.60
N GLU A 179 38.77 31.46 -48.63
CA GLU A 179 38.13 30.90 -47.43
C GLU A 179 36.66 30.52 -47.66
N VAL A 180 36.12 30.85 -48.82
CA VAL A 180 34.71 30.59 -49.13
C VAL A 180 34.47 29.11 -49.41
N ALA A 181 33.79 28.44 -48.52
CA ALA A 181 33.44 27.01 -48.61
C ALA A 181 32.07 26.83 -49.28
N LEU A 182 32.02 26.90 -50.60
CA LEU A 182 30.83 26.70 -51.43
C LEU A 182 31.06 25.61 -52.47
N ASP A 183 29.97 25.02 -52.98
CA ASP A 183 29.99 24.18 -54.18
C ASP A 183 30.27 25.02 -55.45
N ASP A 184 30.65 24.36 -56.55
CA ASP A 184 31.08 25.05 -57.74
C ASP A 184 29.99 25.91 -58.39
N ASP A 185 28.75 25.46 -58.39
CA ASP A 185 27.58 26.23 -58.90
C ASP A 185 27.37 27.52 -58.09
N LYS A 186 27.45 27.45 -56.79
CA LYS A 186 27.31 28.62 -55.90
C LYS A 186 28.51 29.54 -56.01
N LYS A 187 29.73 29.01 -56.19
CA LYS A 187 30.90 29.84 -56.48
C LYS A 187 30.78 30.61 -57.78
N GLN A 188 30.28 29.98 -58.84
CA GLN A 188 29.99 30.64 -60.09
C GLN A 188 29.03 31.80 -59.91
N ARG A 189 27.90 31.61 -59.23
CA ARG A 189 26.95 32.68 -58.97
C ARG A 189 27.49 33.80 -58.10
N LEU A 190 28.37 33.49 -57.13
CA LEU A 190 28.96 34.49 -56.24
C LEU A 190 30.03 35.33 -56.98
N PHE A 191 30.93 34.69 -57.72
CA PHE A 191 32.11 35.36 -58.29
C PHE A 191 31.89 35.82 -59.72
N ASN A 192 31.10 35.13 -60.54
CA ASN A 192 30.87 35.50 -61.92
C ASN A 192 29.65 36.34 -62.14
N ASP A 193 28.52 35.96 -61.41
CA ASP A 193 27.25 36.65 -61.54
C ASP A 193 27.11 37.74 -60.48
N GLU A 194 28.09 37.87 -59.56
CA GLU A 194 28.06 38.79 -58.41
C GLU A 194 26.79 38.71 -57.55
N GLN A 195 26.12 37.57 -57.52
CA GLN A 195 24.88 37.36 -56.76
C GLN A 195 25.19 36.97 -55.31
N ALA A 196 24.36 37.43 -54.37
CA ALA A 196 24.39 36.93 -53.01
C ALA A 196 23.95 35.46 -52.98
N VAL A 197 24.69 34.62 -52.25
CA VAL A 197 24.46 33.18 -52.17
C VAL A 197 24.28 32.74 -50.73
N ALA A 198 23.28 31.91 -50.45
CA ALA A 198 23.11 31.28 -49.16
C ALA A 198 23.51 29.79 -49.21
N ASN A 199 24.21 29.35 -48.19
CA ASN A 199 24.65 27.98 -48.05
C ASN A 199 24.11 27.35 -46.77
N PHE A 200 23.48 26.19 -46.93
CA PHE A 200 22.96 25.42 -45.80
C PHE A 200 23.94 24.29 -45.46
N VAL A 201 24.49 24.32 -44.28
CA VAL A 201 25.43 23.30 -43.80
C VAL A 201 24.86 22.62 -42.56
N GLY A 202 24.73 21.29 -42.60
CA GLY A 202 24.39 20.50 -41.42
C GLY A 202 25.58 20.46 -40.45
N SER A 203 25.39 20.91 -39.23
CA SER A 203 26.39 20.80 -38.16
C SER A 203 26.45 19.37 -37.61
N ARG A 204 27.62 18.94 -37.11
CA ARG A 204 27.80 17.66 -36.38
C ARG A 204 26.87 17.49 -35.17
N GLY A 205 26.24 18.57 -34.71
CA GLY A 205 25.23 18.56 -33.63
C GLY A 205 23.77 18.45 -34.10
N GLY A 206 23.50 18.15 -35.39
CA GLY A 206 22.16 17.98 -35.94
C GLY A 206 21.39 19.28 -36.22
N THR A 207 22.03 20.45 -36.05
CA THR A 207 21.43 21.75 -36.38
C THR A 207 21.90 22.21 -37.75
N THR A 208 20.97 22.54 -38.63
CA THR A 208 21.28 23.19 -39.89
C THR A 208 21.73 24.62 -39.64
N GLN A 209 22.77 25.07 -40.30
CA GLN A 209 23.27 26.44 -40.25
C GLN A 209 23.13 27.08 -41.63
N ILE A 210 22.75 28.36 -41.67
CA ILE A 210 22.69 29.14 -42.88
C ILE A 210 23.81 30.16 -42.83
N THR A 211 24.60 30.21 -43.89
CA THR A 211 25.65 31.22 -44.07
C THR A 211 25.43 31.91 -45.44
N SER A 212 25.37 33.22 -45.45
CA SER A 212 25.22 33.98 -46.70
C SER A 212 26.53 34.66 -47.09
N TYR A 213 26.78 34.71 -48.37
CA TYR A 213 27.97 35.29 -48.95
C TYR A 213 27.61 36.31 -50.03
N LYS A 214 28.32 37.45 -50.10
CA LYS A 214 28.21 38.46 -51.13
C LYS A 214 29.60 38.99 -51.48
N LEU A 215 29.96 39.05 -52.78
CA LEU A 215 31.19 39.65 -53.24
C LEU A 215 31.14 41.17 -53.07
N LEU A 216 32.19 41.75 -52.48
CA LEU A 216 32.35 43.19 -52.32
C LEU A 216 33.23 43.68 -53.47
N GLY A 217 32.61 44.24 -54.54
CA GLY A 217 33.27 44.59 -55.79
C GLY A 217 34.42 45.56 -55.63
N GLU A 218 34.42 46.47 -54.67
CA GLU A 218 35.51 47.46 -54.48
C GLU A 218 36.80 46.83 -53.92
N THR A 219 36.72 45.77 -53.10
CA THR A 219 37.91 45.17 -52.47
C THR A 219 38.22 43.77 -52.97
N GLY A 220 37.27 43.12 -53.65
CA GLY A 220 37.41 41.73 -54.06
C GLY A 220 37.29 40.74 -52.88
N GLU A 221 37.02 41.22 -51.70
CA GLU A 221 36.71 40.38 -50.50
C GLU A 221 35.26 39.92 -50.53
N VAL A 222 34.93 38.90 -49.70
CA VAL A 222 33.61 38.38 -49.62
C VAL A 222 33.03 38.73 -48.24
N LEU A 223 31.85 39.34 -48.25
CA LEU A 223 31.05 39.57 -47.05
C LEU A 223 30.41 38.23 -46.68
N MET A 224 30.62 37.77 -45.45
CA MET A 224 30.02 36.58 -44.88
C MET A 224 29.10 36.95 -43.71
N LEU A 225 27.85 36.51 -43.76
CA LEU A 225 26.87 36.63 -42.72
C LEU A 225 26.55 35.24 -42.13
N GLY A 226 26.79 35.07 -40.87
CA GLY A 226 26.59 33.78 -40.18
C GLY A 226 27.88 33.12 -39.73
N PRO A 227 27.82 31.85 -39.32
CA PRO A 227 26.69 30.92 -39.48
C PRO A 227 25.53 31.21 -38.52
N GLN A 228 24.31 31.21 -39.06
CA GLN A 228 23.07 31.31 -38.31
C GLN A 228 22.56 29.91 -38.04
N ALA A 229 22.62 29.44 -36.79
CA ALA A 229 22.09 28.12 -36.42
C ALA A 229 20.56 28.16 -36.44
N MET A 230 19.91 27.18 -37.05
CA MET A 230 18.48 26.98 -36.93
C MET A 230 18.09 26.64 -35.51
N PHE A 231 16.85 26.97 -35.12
CA PHE A 231 16.36 26.68 -33.78
C PHE A 231 16.38 25.19 -33.48
N ASN A 232 17.08 24.82 -32.40
CA ASN A 232 17.14 23.44 -31.93
C ASN A 232 16.04 23.18 -30.90
N TRP A 233 15.04 22.40 -31.29
CA TRP A 233 13.91 22.03 -30.44
C TRP A 233 14.31 21.11 -29.28
N TYR A 234 15.34 20.29 -29.47
CA TYR A 234 15.76 19.25 -28.53
C TYR A 234 17.27 19.31 -28.26
N PRO A 235 17.77 20.40 -27.64
CA PRO A 235 19.19 20.47 -27.32
C PRO A 235 19.54 19.40 -26.29
N PHE A 236 20.64 18.69 -26.55
CA PHE A 236 21.07 17.54 -25.73
C PHE A 236 21.18 17.91 -24.24
N GLU A 237 21.77 19.05 -23.94
CA GLU A 237 22.00 19.51 -22.56
C GLU A 237 20.69 19.73 -21.80
N LEU A 238 19.71 20.36 -22.44
CA LEU A 238 18.38 20.58 -21.86
C LEU A 238 17.67 19.25 -21.66
N MET A 239 17.69 18.36 -22.65
CA MET A 239 17.05 17.05 -22.57
C MET A 239 17.68 16.20 -21.47
N ALA A 240 19.02 16.18 -21.38
CA ALA A 240 19.73 15.45 -20.33
C ALA A 240 19.38 15.98 -18.93
N ALA A 241 19.36 17.30 -18.74
CA ALA A 241 18.98 17.91 -17.47
C ALA A 241 17.52 17.57 -17.08
N MET A 242 16.59 17.67 -18.03
CA MET A 242 15.19 17.35 -17.81
C MET A 242 14.97 15.87 -17.48
N ILE A 243 15.68 14.96 -18.17
CA ILE A 243 15.64 13.53 -17.88
C ILE A 243 16.16 13.24 -16.47
N MET A 244 17.27 13.86 -16.06
CA MET A 244 17.80 13.70 -14.70
C MET A 244 16.81 14.15 -13.64
N VAL A 245 16.16 15.29 -13.85
CA VAL A 245 15.10 15.78 -12.92
C VAL A 245 13.92 14.82 -12.88
N ALA A 246 13.47 14.34 -14.04
CA ALA A 246 12.38 13.36 -14.13
C ALA A 246 12.72 12.06 -13.38
N LEU A 247 13.92 11.52 -13.56
CA LEU A 247 14.39 10.33 -12.85
C LEU A 247 14.45 10.54 -11.32
N ALA A 248 14.94 11.71 -10.89
CA ALA A 248 14.95 12.05 -9.46
C ALA A 248 13.54 12.13 -8.87
N LEU A 249 12.59 12.72 -9.60
CA LEU A 249 11.18 12.78 -9.18
C LEU A 249 10.51 11.41 -9.15
N VAL A 250 10.80 10.55 -10.13
CA VAL A 250 10.33 9.14 -10.12
C VAL A 250 10.89 8.42 -8.91
N GLY A 251 12.19 8.52 -8.65
CA GLY A 251 12.84 7.90 -7.49
C GLY A 251 12.24 8.38 -6.17
N PHE A 252 11.98 9.68 -6.04
CA PHE A 252 11.33 10.25 -4.88
C PHE A 252 9.88 9.77 -4.72
N GLY A 253 9.12 9.69 -5.82
CA GLY A 253 7.75 9.16 -5.80
C GLY A 253 7.70 7.70 -5.37
N VAL A 254 8.59 6.85 -5.90
CA VAL A 254 8.72 5.44 -5.50
C VAL A 254 9.09 5.33 -4.01
N TYR A 255 10.05 6.14 -3.55
CA TYR A 255 10.42 6.17 -2.13
C TYR A 255 9.23 6.51 -1.22
N MET A 256 8.43 7.52 -1.57
CA MET A 256 7.23 7.91 -0.84
C MET A 256 6.16 6.82 -0.79
N LEU A 257 6.03 6.02 -1.85
CA LEU A 257 5.07 4.90 -1.92
C LEU A 257 5.54 3.68 -1.11
N VAL A 258 6.85 3.39 -1.11
CA VAL A 258 7.42 2.18 -0.48
C VAL A 258 7.70 2.38 1.01
N LYS A 259 8.13 3.56 1.44
CA LYS A 259 8.53 3.83 2.83
C LYS A 259 7.46 3.52 3.88
N PRO A 260 6.17 3.85 3.70
CA PRO A 260 5.12 3.46 4.64
C PRO A 260 4.97 1.94 4.78
N LEU A 261 5.16 1.20 3.67
CA LEU A 261 5.07 -0.26 3.65
C LEU A 261 6.24 -0.89 4.45
N GLU A 262 7.46 -0.41 4.23
CA GLU A 262 8.65 -0.81 4.98
C GLU A 262 8.46 -0.58 6.49
N ASN A 263 7.94 0.58 6.89
CA ASN A 263 7.69 0.90 8.28
C ASN A 263 6.68 -0.06 8.95
N ARG A 264 5.59 -0.39 8.25
CA ARG A 264 4.57 -1.33 8.74
C ARG A 264 5.11 -2.75 8.84
N LEU A 265 5.91 -3.20 7.87
CA LEU A 265 6.55 -4.51 7.91
C LEU A 265 7.58 -4.61 9.05
N SER A 266 8.39 -3.58 9.26
CA SER A 266 9.33 -3.50 10.38
C SER A 266 8.62 -3.50 11.74
N ALA A 267 7.46 -2.84 11.87
CA ALA A 267 6.65 -2.88 13.08
C ALA A 267 6.11 -4.31 13.36
N LEU A 268 5.66 -5.01 12.32
CA LEU A 268 5.23 -6.40 12.42
C LEU A 268 6.38 -7.32 12.87
N GLU A 269 7.55 -7.19 12.23
CA GLU A 269 8.76 -7.95 12.60
C GLU A 269 9.15 -7.74 14.06
N LYS A 270 9.16 -6.49 14.53
CA LYS A 270 9.44 -6.17 15.94
C LYS A 270 8.45 -6.83 16.90
N ALA A 271 7.15 -6.86 16.54
CA ALA A 271 6.15 -7.53 17.34
C ALA A 271 6.40 -9.05 17.40
N VAL A 272 6.70 -9.69 16.26
CA VAL A 272 7.06 -11.12 16.20
C VAL A 272 8.28 -11.43 17.07
N LEU A 273 9.34 -10.62 16.99
CA LEU A 273 10.55 -10.82 17.78
C LEU A 273 10.29 -10.69 19.29
N ARG A 274 9.43 -9.74 19.72
CA ARG A 274 9.02 -9.62 21.13
C ARG A 274 8.21 -10.82 21.59
N ILE A 275 7.25 -11.28 20.78
CA ILE A 275 6.43 -12.47 21.08
C ILE A 275 7.33 -13.71 21.20
N ARG A 276 8.26 -13.90 20.26
CA ARG A 276 9.27 -14.97 20.32
C ARG A 276 10.12 -14.91 21.58
N GLY A 277 10.44 -13.71 22.05
CA GLY A 277 11.17 -13.48 23.32
C GLY A 277 10.35 -13.72 24.57
N GLY A 278 9.07 -14.16 24.46
CA GLY A 278 8.17 -14.45 25.58
C GLY A 278 7.27 -13.29 26.02
N ASP A 279 7.32 -12.13 25.37
CA ASP A 279 6.42 -11.02 25.64
C ASP A 279 5.08 -11.23 24.87
N LEU A 280 4.22 -12.03 25.45
CA LEU A 280 2.89 -12.34 24.90
C LEU A 280 1.91 -11.15 24.97
N ASN A 281 2.28 -10.02 25.59
CA ASN A 281 1.49 -8.80 25.57
C ASN A 281 1.79 -7.92 24.36
N ALA A 282 2.90 -8.19 23.64
CA ALA A 282 3.22 -7.49 22.41
C ALA A 282 2.10 -7.71 21.37
N ARG A 283 1.77 -6.63 20.66
CA ARG A 283 0.79 -6.69 19.55
C ARG A 283 1.37 -5.99 18.33
N ALA A 284 1.10 -6.55 17.16
CA ALA A 284 1.35 -5.90 15.89
C ALA A 284 0.26 -4.85 15.62
N PRO A 285 0.61 -3.65 15.15
CA PRO A 285 -0.37 -2.64 14.77
C PRO A 285 -1.19 -3.14 13.57
N VAL A 286 -2.52 -3.15 13.70
CA VAL A 286 -3.44 -3.54 12.63
C VAL A 286 -3.85 -2.26 11.88
N GLU A 287 -3.05 -1.89 10.88
CA GLU A 287 -3.30 -0.72 10.05
C GLU A 287 -3.72 -1.15 8.64
N GLY A 288 -4.88 -0.66 8.18
CA GLY A 288 -5.42 -0.94 6.85
C GLY A 288 -6.06 -2.34 6.72
N ALA A 289 -6.84 -2.51 5.65
CA ALA A 289 -7.55 -3.76 5.31
C ALA A 289 -6.81 -4.58 4.25
N ASP A 290 -5.50 -4.40 4.12
CA ASP A 290 -4.65 -5.10 3.16
C ASP A 290 -4.03 -6.39 3.76
N ALA A 291 -3.25 -7.12 2.98
CA ALA A 291 -2.64 -8.37 3.39
C ALA A 291 -1.74 -8.24 4.64
N ILE A 292 -1.08 -7.08 4.85
CA ILE A 292 -0.26 -6.83 6.05
C ILE A 292 -1.14 -6.63 7.27
N GLY A 293 -2.24 -5.87 7.13
CA GLY A 293 -3.21 -5.71 8.21
C GLY A 293 -3.87 -7.03 8.60
N GLN A 294 -4.23 -7.88 7.63
CA GLN A 294 -4.76 -9.23 7.88
C GLN A 294 -3.73 -10.11 8.60
N LEU A 295 -2.47 -10.09 8.16
CA LEU A 295 -1.40 -10.84 8.81
C LEU A 295 -1.17 -10.38 10.26
N ALA A 296 -1.18 -9.07 10.51
CA ALA A 296 -1.08 -8.50 11.85
C ALA A 296 -2.25 -8.96 12.75
N GLY A 297 -3.47 -8.95 12.21
CA GLY A 297 -4.66 -9.45 12.91
C GLY A 297 -4.56 -10.95 13.25
N THR A 298 -4.13 -11.76 12.30
CA THR A 298 -3.93 -13.21 12.51
C THR A 298 -2.85 -13.48 13.56
N LEU A 299 -1.73 -12.75 13.52
CA LEU A 299 -0.66 -12.85 14.51
C LEU A 299 -1.17 -12.49 15.91
N ASN A 300 -1.93 -11.39 16.03
CA ASN A 300 -2.50 -10.99 17.31
C ASN A 300 -3.49 -12.03 17.86
N GLY A 301 -4.34 -12.59 17.00
CA GLY A 301 -5.26 -13.68 17.38
C GLY A 301 -4.54 -14.94 17.84
N MET A 302 -3.49 -15.34 17.14
CA MET A 302 -2.64 -16.46 17.54
C MET A 302 -1.96 -16.20 18.90
N THR A 303 -1.43 -15.00 19.10
CA THR A 303 -0.77 -14.61 20.36
C THR A 303 -1.76 -14.65 21.53
N GLU A 304 -2.98 -14.15 21.33
CA GLU A 304 -4.04 -14.21 22.34
C GLU A 304 -4.44 -15.67 22.66
N HIS A 305 -4.50 -16.53 21.65
CA HIS A 305 -4.79 -17.93 21.85
C HIS A 305 -3.68 -18.64 22.67
N ILE A 306 -2.41 -18.40 22.34
CA ILE A 306 -1.27 -18.91 23.11
C ILE A 306 -1.30 -18.40 24.56
N GLN A 307 -1.61 -17.12 24.75
CA GLN A 307 -1.69 -16.52 26.09
C GLN A 307 -2.78 -17.17 26.93
N ARG A 308 -3.95 -17.43 26.33
CA ARG A 308 -5.05 -18.16 27.00
C ARG A 308 -4.63 -19.58 27.38
N LEU A 309 -3.98 -20.31 26.47
CA LEU A 309 -3.51 -21.66 26.75
C LEU A 309 -2.49 -21.69 27.89
N LEU A 310 -1.49 -20.80 27.89
CA LEU A 310 -0.49 -20.72 28.95
C LEU A 310 -1.10 -20.33 30.31
N THR A 311 -2.08 -19.45 30.32
CA THR A 311 -2.79 -19.09 31.54
C THR A 311 -3.56 -20.28 32.10
N ALA A 312 -4.34 -20.96 31.26
CA ALA A 312 -5.07 -22.16 31.66
C ALA A 312 -4.14 -23.27 32.17
N GLN A 313 -3.00 -23.48 31.50
CA GLN A 313 -1.98 -24.45 31.94
C GLN A 313 -1.39 -24.10 33.32
N LYS A 314 -1.08 -22.81 33.58
CA LYS A 314 -0.58 -22.36 34.89
C LYS A 314 -1.61 -22.56 35.98
N GLU A 315 -2.87 -22.23 35.73
CA GLU A 315 -3.97 -22.42 36.67
C GLU A 315 -4.17 -23.90 36.97
N LEU A 316 -4.17 -24.75 35.93
CA LEU A 316 -4.23 -26.21 36.09
C LEU A 316 -3.10 -26.74 36.98
N THR A 317 -1.85 -26.39 36.65
CA THR A 317 -0.66 -26.85 37.41
C THR A 317 -0.72 -26.42 38.87
N ARG A 318 -1.20 -25.17 39.13
CA ARG A 318 -1.39 -24.67 40.51
C ARG A 318 -2.46 -25.44 41.26
N ALA A 319 -3.62 -25.67 40.63
CA ALA A 319 -4.72 -26.42 41.21
C ALA A 319 -4.35 -27.87 41.49
N VAL A 320 -3.71 -28.57 40.54
CA VAL A 320 -3.19 -29.94 40.72
C VAL A 320 -2.24 -30.01 41.93
N SER A 321 -1.28 -29.07 42.01
CA SER A 321 -0.32 -29.04 43.14
C SER A 321 -1.01 -28.85 44.48
N HIS A 322 -2.08 -28.04 44.53
CA HIS A 322 -2.86 -27.80 45.75
C HIS A 322 -3.63 -29.04 46.14
N GLU A 323 -4.36 -29.65 45.18
CA GLU A 323 -5.23 -30.82 45.48
C GLU A 323 -4.43 -32.09 45.79
N LEU A 324 -3.21 -32.26 45.28
CA LEU A 324 -2.30 -33.35 45.65
C LEU A 324 -1.70 -33.17 47.05
N ARG A 325 -1.40 -31.92 47.45
CA ARG A 325 -0.74 -31.65 48.74
C ARG A 325 -1.61 -32.08 49.94
N THR A 326 -2.91 -31.91 49.83
CA THR A 326 -3.85 -32.17 50.95
C THR A 326 -3.92 -33.66 51.35
N PRO A 327 -4.17 -34.63 50.42
CA PRO A 327 -4.18 -36.03 50.80
C PRO A 327 -2.78 -36.53 51.24
N VAL A 328 -1.69 -36.04 50.59
CA VAL A 328 -0.34 -36.42 51.03
C VAL A 328 -0.05 -35.94 52.44
N ALA A 329 -0.47 -34.72 52.82
CA ALA A 329 -0.32 -34.25 54.18
C ALA A 329 -1.15 -35.05 55.20
N ARG A 330 -2.39 -35.52 54.82
CA ARG A 330 -3.22 -36.36 55.67
C ARG A 330 -2.63 -37.77 55.82
N ILE A 331 -2.12 -38.37 54.76
CA ILE A 331 -1.41 -39.66 54.79
C ILE A 331 -0.23 -39.53 55.76
N ARG A 332 0.61 -38.50 55.64
CA ARG A 332 1.77 -38.29 56.52
C ARG A 332 1.36 -38.14 57.99
N PHE A 333 0.33 -37.33 58.26
CA PHE A 333 -0.16 -37.15 59.62
C PHE A 333 -0.80 -38.45 60.17
N GLY A 334 -1.52 -39.19 59.31
CA GLY A 334 -2.05 -40.52 59.67
C GLY A 334 -0.95 -41.53 60.04
N LEU A 335 0.19 -41.52 59.30
CA LEU A 335 1.34 -42.35 59.64
C LEU A 335 1.94 -42.00 60.99
N GLU A 336 2.08 -40.68 61.29
CA GLU A 336 2.53 -40.22 62.61
C GLU A 336 1.60 -40.69 63.71
N MET A 337 0.26 -40.51 63.53
CA MET A 337 -0.74 -40.96 64.47
C MET A 337 -0.78 -42.51 64.64
N MET A 338 -0.47 -43.26 63.59
CA MET A 338 -0.43 -44.72 63.63
C MET A 338 0.76 -45.21 64.51
N ILE A 339 1.88 -44.49 64.47
CA ILE A 339 3.06 -44.75 65.29
C ILE A 339 2.74 -44.52 66.78
N ASP A 340 2.02 -43.43 67.11
CA ASP A 340 1.70 -43.00 68.47
C ASP A 340 0.39 -43.64 69.01
N ALA A 341 -0.26 -44.55 68.24
CA ALA A 341 -1.51 -45.15 68.65
C ALA A 341 -1.42 -46.04 69.90
N ALA A 342 -2.25 -45.79 70.86
CA ALA A 342 -2.25 -46.45 72.18
C ALA A 342 -2.77 -47.89 72.14
N ASN A 343 -3.54 -48.30 71.11
CA ASN A 343 -4.12 -49.65 70.97
C ASN A 343 -4.28 -50.05 69.51
N ASP A 344 -4.50 -51.36 69.27
CA ASP A 344 -4.64 -51.93 67.92
C ASP A 344 -5.88 -51.45 67.19
N GLU A 345 -6.96 -51.12 67.91
CA GLU A 345 -8.19 -50.62 67.28
C GLU A 345 -7.97 -49.22 66.65
N GLN A 346 -7.22 -48.33 67.34
CA GLN A 346 -6.85 -47.04 66.79
C GLN A 346 -5.91 -47.16 65.59
N ARG A 347 -4.94 -48.12 65.65
CA ARG A 347 -4.06 -48.44 64.50
C ARG A 347 -4.83 -48.88 63.27
N LEU A 348 -5.78 -49.77 63.41
CA LEU A 348 -6.61 -50.25 62.33
C LEU A 348 -7.47 -49.11 61.75
N LYS A 349 -8.14 -48.30 62.56
CA LYS A 349 -8.90 -47.15 62.09
C LYS A 349 -8.03 -46.12 61.34
N THR A 350 -6.82 -45.88 61.81
CA THR A 350 -5.89 -44.96 61.14
C THR A 350 -5.33 -45.54 59.83
N ALA A 351 -5.07 -46.87 59.79
CA ALA A 351 -4.70 -47.58 58.58
C ALA A 351 -5.78 -47.51 57.50
N ASP A 352 -7.04 -47.76 57.88
CA ASP A 352 -8.20 -47.65 56.97
C ASP A 352 -8.36 -46.19 56.45
N ALA A 353 -8.10 -45.21 57.30
CA ALA A 353 -8.16 -43.79 56.89
C ALA A 353 -7.03 -43.45 55.87
N ILE A 354 -5.81 -43.97 56.10
CA ILE A 354 -4.71 -43.80 55.18
C ILE A 354 -4.98 -44.49 53.84
N ASP A 355 -5.51 -45.72 53.85
CA ASP A 355 -5.87 -46.44 52.64
C ASP A 355 -6.93 -45.72 51.83
N ASN A 356 -7.94 -45.18 52.47
CA ASN A 356 -8.96 -44.30 51.83
C ASN A 356 -8.33 -43.01 51.22
N ASP A 357 -7.34 -42.39 51.86
CA ASP A 357 -6.66 -41.21 51.32
C ASP A 357 -5.77 -41.60 50.13
N ILE A 358 -5.15 -42.78 50.10
CA ILE A 358 -4.43 -43.32 48.95
C ILE A 358 -5.36 -43.61 47.77
N GLU A 359 -6.51 -44.27 48.00
CA GLU A 359 -7.52 -44.48 46.95
C GLU A 359 -8.04 -43.14 46.35
N GLN A 360 -8.23 -42.12 47.19
CA GLN A 360 -8.61 -40.79 46.71
C GLN A 360 -7.50 -40.17 45.85
N LEU A 361 -6.25 -40.32 46.24
CA LEU A 361 -5.11 -39.81 45.47
C LEU A 361 -5.02 -40.51 44.11
N ASP A 362 -5.17 -41.83 44.02
CA ASP A 362 -5.19 -42.56 42.78
C ASP A 362 -6.32 -42.12 41.85
N LYS A 363 -7.53 -41.93 42.38
CA LYS A 363 -8.69 -41.35 41.62
C LYS A 363 -8.38 -39.96 41.07
N LEU A 364 -7.76 -39.09 41.87
CA LEU A 364 -7.34 -37.76 41.42
C LEU A 364 -6.32 -37.81 40.28
N ILE A 365 -5.31 -38.69 40.40
CA ILE A 365 -4.30 -38.91 39.36
C ILE A 365 -4.98 -39.38 38.07
N ASP A 366 -5.89 -40.34 38.14
CA ASP A 366 -6.61 -40.85 36.96
C ASP A 366 -7.48 -39.78 36.30
N GLU A 367 -8.12 -38.88 37.08
CA GLU A 367 -8.88 -37.74 36.57
C GLU A 367 -7.96 -36.75 35.86
N ILE A 368 -6.79 -36.40 36.45
CA ILE A 368 -5.79 -35.52 35.85
C ILE A 368 -5.25 -36.08 34.55
N LEU A 369 -4.85 -37.36 34.53
CA LEU A 369 -4.36 -38.03 33.32
C LEU A 369 -5.43 -38.06 32.22
N THR A 370 -6.70 -38.32 32.59
CA THR A 370 -7.78 -38.32 31.62
C THR A 370 -8.01 -36.89 31.07
N TYR A 371 -8.01 -35.87 31.94
CA TYR A 371 -8.13 -34.47 31.50
C TYR A 371 -6.97 -34.06 30.58
N SER A 372 -5.72 -34.38 30.95
CA SER A 372 -4.54 -34.07 30.14
C SER A 372 -4.60 -34.73 28.75
N LYS A 373 -4.96 -36.02 28.66
CA LYS A 373 -5.14 -36.69 27.38
C LYS A 373 -6.20 -36.07 26.49
N LEU A 374 -7.26 -35.50 27.11
CA LEU A 374 -8.32 -34.79 26.39
C LEU A 374 -7.92 -33.35 25.99
N GLU A 375 -6.89 -32.75 26.61
CA GLU A 375 -6.36 -31.42 26.31
C GLU A 375 -5.25 -31.43 25.25
N GLU A 376 -4.35 -32.43 25.24
CA GLU A 376 -3.13 -32.48 24.45
C GLU A 376 -3.31 -32.68 22.92
N GLY A 377 -4.52 -32.79 22.43
CA GLY A 377 -4.79 -32.91 20.99
C GLY A 377 -6.10 -33.63 20.69
N THR A 378 -6.38 -33.87 19.41
CA THR A 378 -7.53 -34.70 19.00
C THR A 378 -7.29 -36.13 19.45
N PRO A 379 -7.99 -36.66 20.50
CA PRO A 379 -7.88 -38.05 20.80
C PRO A 379 -8.33 -38.85 19.58
N VAL A 380 -7.66 -39.95 19.30
CA VAL A 380 -8.17 -40.89 18.28
C VAL A 380 -9.42 -41.52 18.86
N LEU A 381 -10.58 -40.98 18.47
CA LEU A 381 -11.88 -41.48 18.89
C LEU A 381 -12.33 -42.55 17.90
N ASP A 382 -12.61 -43.75 18.42
CA ASP A 382 -13.20 -44.84 17.65
C ASP A 382 -14.75 -44.75 17.77
N PHE A 383 -15.35 -44.01 16.87
CA PHE A 383 -16.80 -43.83 16.86
C PHE A 383 -17.49 -45.08 16.34
N VAL A 384 -18.24 -45.72 17.21
CA VAL A 384 -19.06 -46.91 16.91
C VAL A 384 -20.53 -46.64 17.19
N MET A 385 -21.41 -47.42 16.57
CA MET A 385 -22.83 -47.39 16.87
C MET A 385 -23.10 -48.02 18.24
N ILE A 386 -23.57 -47.25 19.20
CA ILE A 386 -23.81 -47.64 20.58
C ILE A 386 -25.32 -47.69 20.84
N ASP A 387 -25.78 -48.78 21.46
CA ASP A 387 -27.10 -48.88 22.01
C ASP A 387 -27.16 -48.17 23.39
N ILE A 388 -27.63 -46.91 23.37
CA ILE A 388 -27.63 -46.05 24.55
C ILE A 388 -28.59 -46.56 25.62
N ASP A 389 -29.68 -47.21 25.24
CA ASP A 389 -30.60 -47.85 26.22
C ASP A 389 -29.90 -48.94 27.03
N LYS A 390 -29.15 -49.83 26.36
CA LYS A 390 -28.36 -50.86 27.04
C LYS A 390 -27.24 -50.27 27.90
N LEU A 391 -26.56 -49.25 27.41
CA LEU A 391 -25.51 -48.57 28.15
C LEU A 391 -26.06 -47.96 29.45
N LEU A 392 -27.19 -47.25 29.38
CA LEU A 392 -27.74 -46.55 30.53
C LEU A 392 -28.34 -47.51 31.56
N ARG A 393 -28.93 -48.67 31.14
CA ARG A 393 -29.37 -49.75 32.07
C ARG A 393 -28.20 -50.34 32.84
N ARG A 394 -27.07 -50.58 32.15
CA ARG A 394 -25.85 -51.07 32.82
C ARG A 394 -25.36 -50.04 33.84
N LEU A 395 -25.30 -48.76 33.47
CA LEU A 395 -24.87 -47.68 34.35
C LEU A 395 -25.82 -47.47 35.57
N GLU A 396 -27.13 -47.63 35.38
CA GLU A 396 -28.09 -47.62 36.48
C GLU A 396 -27.75 -48.68 37.52
N SER A 397 -27.53 -49.96 37.10
CA SER A 397 -27.20 -51.06 38.01
C SER A 397 -25.85 -50.86 38.71
N GLU A 398 -24.80 -50.41 37.98
CA GLU A 398 -23.48 -50.09 38.54
C GLU A 398 -23.57 -48.96 39.58
N SER A 399 -24.30 -47.92 39.25
CA SER A 399 -24.46 -46.75 40.13
C SER A 399 -25.35 -47.01 41.34
N GLN A 400 -26.35 -47.87 41.21
CA GLN A 400 -27.24 -48.26 42.33
C GLN A 400 -26.44 -48.99 43.40
N ALA A 401 -25.46 -49.82 43.02
CA ALA A 401 -24.59 -50.49 43.97
C ALA A 401 -23.77 -49.53 44.86
N LEU A 402 -23.51 -48.31 44.36
CA LEU A 402 -22.76 -47.27 45.05
C LEU A 402 -23.65 -46.23 45.73
N ALA A 403 -24.96 -46.26 45.47
CA ALA A 403 -25.90 -45.20 45.87
C ALA A 403 -26.26 -45.21 47.38
N GLY A 404 -25.94 -46.25 48.11
CA GLY A 404 -26.26 -46.38 49.53
C GLY A 404 -27.77 -46.34 49.78
N LYS A 405 -28.24 -45.30 50.46
CA LYS A 405 -29.68 -45.08 50.75
C LYS A 405 -30.44 -44.33 49.67
N LYS A 406 -29.72 -43.83 48.63
CA LYS A 406 -30.33 -43.06 47.54
C LYS A 406 -30.73 -44.00 46.39
N GLN A 407 -31.64 -43.52 45.54
CA GLN A 407 -32.11 -44.32 44.39
C GLN A 407 -31.55 -43.73 43.10
N VAL A 408 -31.06 -44.60 42.20
CA VAL A 408 -30.74 -44.25 40.81
C VAL A 408 -31.83 -44.87 39.94
N ILE A 409 -32.53 -44.07 39.17
CA ILE A 409 -33.68 -44.49 38.37
C ILE A 409 -33.43 -44.16 36.91
N TYR A 410 -33.38 -45.15 36.06
CA TYR A 410 -33.35 -44.96 34.62
C TYR A 410 -34.78 -44.93 34.06
N LYS A 411 -35.16 -43.80 33.42
CA LYS A 411 -36.42 -43.65 32.71
C LYS A 411 -36.21 -43.89 31.23
N ALA A 412 -36.48 -45.12 30.76
CA ALA A 412 -36.40 -45.46 29.37
C ALA A 412 -37.43 -44.69 28.52
N PRO A 413 -37.04 -44.06 27.43
CA PRO A 413 -37.97 -43.39 26.53
C PRO A 413 -38.73 -44.42 25.68
N ASN A 414 -39.97 -44.09 25.32
CA ASN A 414 -40.75 -44.89 24.38
C ASN A 414 -40.30 -44.59 22.92
N LEU A 415 -39.16 -45.17 22.53
CA LEU A 415 -38.56 -44.96 21.20
C LEU A 415 -38.32 -46.32 20.49
N PRO A 416 -38.46 -46.40 19.16
CA PRO A 416 -38.04 -47.58 18.39
C PRO A 416 -36.55 -47.89 18.59
N GLU A 417 -36.15 -49.17 18.48
CA GLU A 417 -34.76 -49.61 18.67
C GLU A 417 -33.78 -48.83 17.84
N GLU A 418 -34.09 -48.56 16.56
CA GLU A 418 -33.25 -47.83 15.64
C GLU A 418 -32.93 -46.40 16.12
N ARG A 419 -33.84 -45.75 16.87
CA ARG A 419 -33.66 -44.42 17.45
C ARG A 419 -32.92 -44.42 18.79
N ARG A 420 -32.61 -45.60 19.37
CA ARG A 420 -31.81 -45.75 20.60
C ARG A 420 -30.31 -45.82 20.27
N LEU A 421 -29.96 -45.95 18.99
CA LEU A 421 -28.57 -46.03 18.51
C LEU A 421 -28.00 -44.65 18.20
N ALA A 422 -26.79 -44.39 18.68
CA ALA A 422 -26.02 -43.21 18.38
C ALA A 422 -24.55 -43.53 18.14
N GLU A 423 -23.88 -42.81 17.25
CA GLU A 423 -22.42 -42.89 17.08
C GLU A 423 -21.72 -42.19 18.24
N GLY A 424 -20.74 -42.84 18.82
CA GLY A 424 -19.90 -42.30 19.87
C GLY A 424 -18.77 -43.23 20.26
N GLU A 425 -17.88 -42.77 21.11
CA GLU A 425 -16.88 -43.60 21.77
C GLU A 425 -17.46 -44.10 23.10
N GLU A 426 -17.82 -45.38 23.20
CA GLU A 426 -18.55 -45.95 24.34
C GLU A 426 -17.89 -45.66 25.69
N ARG A 427 -16.57 -45.78 25.78
CA ARG A 427 -15.82 -45.56 27.03
C ARG A 427 -15.97 -44.13 27.52
N TYR A 428 -15.95 -43.15 26.61
CA TYR A 428 -16.09 -41.75 26.97
C TYR A 428 -17.52 -41.40 27.31
N ILE A 429 -18.54 -41.90 26.59
CA ILE A 429 -19.95 -41.69 26.95
C ILE A 429 -20.26 -42.35 28.30
N HIS A 430 -19.77 -43.56 28.56
CA HIS A 430 -19.86 -44.20 29.87
C HIS A 430 -19.26 -43.31 30.96
N ARG A 431 -18.06 -42.76 30.76
CA ARG A 431 -17.38 -41.83 31.68
C ARG A 431 -18.18 -40.53 31.92
N VAL A 432 -18.84 -39.98 30.90
CA VAL A 432 -19.71 -38.82 31.03
C VAL A 432 -20.85 -39.15 32.00
N VAL A 433 -21.56 -40.24 31.75
CA VAL A 433 -22.72 -40.58 32.60
C VAL A 433 -22.30 -40.91 34.02
N GLN A 434 -21.18 -41.65 34.21
CA GLN A 434 -20.62 -41.91 35.56
C GLN A 434 -20.30 -40.60 36.30
N ASN A 435 -19.66 -39.63 35.64
CA ASN A 435 -19.36 -38.33 36.26
C ASN A 435 -20.62 -37.56 36.64
N LEU A 436 -21.64 -37.56 35.76
CA LEU A 436 -22.90 -36.88 36.01
C LEU A 436 -23.71 -37.55 37.14
N VAL A 437 -23.82 -38.89 37.11
CA VAL A 437 -24.53 -39.67 38.16
C VAL A 437 -23.78 -39.59 39.49
N GLY A 438 -22.45 -39.73 39.50
CA GLY A 438 -21.61 -39.54 40.68
C GLY A 438 -21.79 -38.16 41.32
N ASN A 439 -21.86 -37.12 40.47
CA ASN A 439 -22.15 -35.77 40.93
C ASN A 439 -23.61 -35.68 41.50
N GLY A 440 -24.60 -36.22 40.79
CA GLY A 440 -25.98 -36.30 41.25
C GLY A 440 -26.08 -37.02 42.62
N LEU A 441 -25.49 -38.21 42.74
CA LEU A 441 -25.50 -38.96 44.01
C LEU A 441 -24.84 -38.22 45.17
N ARG A 442 -23.87 -37.38 44.91
CA ARG A 442 -23.20 -36.54 45.92
C ARG A 442 -24.18 -35.51 46.51
N TYR A 443 -24.91 -34.82 45.64
CA TYR A 443 -25.74 -33.67 46.05
C TYR A 443 -27.21 -33.99 46.18
N ALA A 444 -27.75 -35.08 45.60
CA ALA A 444 -29.14 -35.50 45.75
C ALA A 444 -29.51 -35.72 47.22
N ARG A 445 -30.75 -35.50 47.53
CA ARG A 445 -31.34 -35.84 48.84
C ARG A 445 -31.77 -37.29 48.88
N THR A 446 -32.51 -37.74 47.86
CA THR A 446 -33.11 -39.10 47.85
C THR A 446 -32.90 -39.84 46.52
N GLN A 447 -32.86 -39.13 45.35
CA GLN A 447 -32.86 -39.82 44.07
C GLN A 447 -32.09 -39.08 42.96
N VAL A 448 -31.58 -39.83 42.00
CA VAL A 448 -31.02 -39.40 40.76
C VAL A 448 -31.74 -40.07 39.59
N VAL A 449 -32.19 -39.32 38.61
CA VAL A 449 -32.92 -39.84 37.45
C VAL A 449 -32.05 -39.69 36.21
N ILE A 450 -31.88 -40.78 35.47
CA ILE A 450 -31.19 -40.81 34.17
C ILE A 450 -32.27 -40.93 33.09
N SER A 451 -32.16 -40.18 32.02
CA SER A 451 -33.03 -40.30 30.86
C SER A 451 -32.27 -39.96 29.58
N PHE A 452 -32.79 -40.35 28.44
CA PHE A 452 -32.29 -39.84 27.15
C PHE A 452 -33.45 -39.49 26.23
N SER A 453 -33.18 -38.59 25.29
CA SER A 453 -34.11 -38.17 24.25
C SER A 453 -33.36 -37.92 22.93
N VAL A 454 -34.11 -37.98 21.83
CA VAL A 454 -33.60 -37.71 20.48
C VAL A 454 -34.39 -36.57 19.87
N MET A 455 -33.77 -35.46 19.59
CA MET A 455 -34.37 -34.25 18.99
C MET A 455 -33.75 -34.01 17.60
N GLY A 456 -34.48 -34.44 16.55
CA GLY A 456 -33.90 -34.44 15.19
C GLY A 456 -32.66 -35.34 15.13
N ASP A 457 -31.54 -34.76 14.74
CA ASP A 457 -30.25 -35.46 14.66
C ASP A 457 -29.35 -35.30 15.89
N VAL A 458 -29.91 -34.74 16.98
CA VAL A 458 -29.17 -34.56 18.24
C VAL A 458 -29.63 -35.56 19.27
N PHE A 459 -28.67 -36.32 19.80
CA PHE A 459 -28.88 -37.19 20.96
C PHE A 459 -28.64 -36.41 22.25
N ARG A 460 -29.41 -36.66 23.27
CA ARG A 460 -29.33 -36.00 24.57
C ARG A 460 -29.49 -36.99 25.71
N ILE A 461 -28.55 -37.03 26.63
CA ILE A 461 -28.65 -37.72 27.92
C ILE A 461 -28.81 -36.67 28.99
N ASP A 462 -29.83 -36.86 29.85
CA ASP A 462 -30.10 -36.03 31.03
C ASP A 462 -29.88 -36.83 32.30
N VAL A 463 -29.20 -36.20 33.26
CA VAL A 463 -29.07 -36.68 34.63
C VAL A 463 -29.62 -35.62 35.57
N GLU A 464 -30.66 -35.96 36.31
CA GLU A 464 -31.41 -35.06 37.20
C GLU A 464 -31.28 -35.50 38.63
N ASP A 465 -31.15 -34.56 39.57
CA ASP A 465 -31.12 -34.82 41.00
C ASP A 465 -32.18 -33.97 41.73
N ASP A 466 -32.45 -34.32 42.98
CA ASP A 466 -33.33 -33.62 43.91
C ASP A 466 -32.54 -32.80 44.95
N GLY A 467 -31.34 -32.37 44.62
CA GLY A 467 -30.41 -31.61 45.45
C GLY A 467 -30.74 -30.09 45.54
N PRO A 468 -29.76 -29.28 45.90
CA PRO A 468 -29.95 -27.85 46.06
C PRO A 468 -30.01 -27.08 44.72
N GLY A 469 -29.71 -27.75 43.59
CA GLY A 469 -29.57 -27.11 42.28
C GLY A 469 -28.28 -26.26 42.12
N ILE A 470 -28.17 -25.59 40.98
CA ILE A 470 -27.05 -24.69 40.65
C ILE A 470 -27.58 -23.32 40.29
N PRO A 471 -27.11 -22.24 40.96
CA PRO A 471 -27.50 -20.87 40.64
C PRO A 471 -27.15 -20.53 39.19
N GLU A 472 -27.95 -19.73 38.52
CA GLU A 472 -27.77 -19.39 37.09
C GLU A 472 -26.41 -18.76 36.81
N ALA A 473 -25.92 -17.88 37.69
CA ALA A 473 -24.62 -17.23 37.58
C ALA A 473 -23.44 -18.22 37.56
N ASP A 474 -23.59 -19.41 38.15
CA ASP A 474 -22.53 -20.41 38.28
C ASP A 474 -22.64 -21.55 37.26
N ARG A 475 -23.72 -21.62 36.47
CA ARG A 475 -23.98 -22.73 35.53
C ARG A 475 -22.87 -22.90 34.46
N MET A 476 -22.21 -21.82 34.06
CA MET A 476 -21.08 -21.90 33.15
C MET A 476 -19.76 -22.25 33.87
N ARG A 477 -19.62 -21.78 35.10
CA ARG A 477 -18.40 -21.97 35.90
C ARG A 477 -18.18 -23.39 36.35
N VAL A 478 -19.25 -24.16 36.63
CA VAL A 478 -19.14 -25.56 37.11
C VAL A 478 -18.48 -26.52 36.14
N PHE A 479 -18.36 -26.14 34.87
CA PHE A 479 -17.63 -26.91 33.85
C PHE A 479 -16.15 -26.56 33.74
N GLN A 480 -15.70 -25.54 34.49
CA GLN A 480 -14.27 -25.19 34.52
C GLN A 480 -13.52 -26.17 35.45
N PRO A 481 -12.29 -26.59 35.10
CA PRO A 481 -11.53 -27.52 35.92
C PRO A 481 -11.30 -26.95 37.33
N PHE A 482 -11.35 -27.84 38.35
CA PHE A 482 -11.16 -27.52 39.77
C PHE A 482 -12.17 -26.51 40.38
N THR A 483 -13.25 -26.20 39.66
CA THR A 483 -14.30 -25.31 40.17
C THR A 483 -15.22 -26.04 41.15
N ARG A 484 -15.42 -25.44 42.33
CA ARG A 484 -16.34 -25.88 43.35
C ARG A 484 -17.17 -24.68 43.84
N LEU A 485 -18.47 -24.86 44.05
CA LEU A 485 -19.36 -23.79 44.51
C LEU A 485 -19.38 -23.61 46.04
N ASP A 486 -19.00 -24.64 46.79
CA ASP A 486 -18.97 -24.62 48.27
C ASP A 486 -17.58 -25.04 48.80
N ASP A 487 -16.86 -24.10 49.39
CA ASP A 487 -15.53 -24.34 49.97
C ASP A 487 -15.54 -24.98 51.37
N SER A 488 -16.67 -25.00 52.07
CA SER A 488 -16.64 -25.18 53.52
C SER A 488 -17.31 -26.46 54.09
N ARG A 489 -18.20 -27.13 53.36
CA ARG A 489 -19.04 -28.21 53.99
C ARG A 489 -18.77 -29.65 53.53
N THR A 490 -17.96 -29.91 52.52
CA THR A 490 -17.87 -31.26 51.94
C THR A 490 -16.48 -31.71 51.57
N ARG A 491 -15.44 -31.36 52.36
CA ARG A 491 -14.08 -31.96 52.19
C ARG A 491 -14.08 -33.47 52.37
N SER A 492 -15.10 -34.01 53.07
CA SER A 492 -15.26 -35.47 53.26
C SER A 492 -15.99 -36.19 52.13
N SER A 493 -16.59 -35.50 51.17
CA SER A 493 -17.40 -36.12 50.12
C SER A 493 -16.72 -36.27 48.75
N GLY A 494 -15.40 -36.08 48.66
CA GLY A 494 -14.56 -36.67 47.62
C GLY A 494 -14.85 -36.27 46.15
N GLY A 495 -14.62 -34.98 45.77
CA GLY A 495 -14.63 -34.58 44.36
C GLY A 495 -13.70 -33.42 44.11
N TYR A 496 -12.79 -33.58 43.15
CA TYR A 496 -11.70 -32.65 42.85
C TYR A 496 -12.09 -31.52 41.88
N GLY A 497 -13.37 -31.50 41.41
CA GLY A 497 -13.84 -30.49 40.46
C GLY A 497 -13.39 -30.73 39.03
N LEU A 498 -12.86 -31.91 38.70
CA LEU A 498 -12.47 -32.29 37.34
C LEU A 498 -13.59 -33.03 36.57
N GLY A 499 -14.50 -33.71 37.25
CA GLY A 499 -15.52 -34.57 36.61
C GLY A 499 -16.39 -33.82 35.59
N LEU A 500 -16.89 -32.62 35.91
CA LEU A 500 -17.72 -31.83 35.00
C LEU A 500 -16.92 -31.20 33.86
N SER A 501 -15.65 -30.85 34.08
CA SER A 501 -14.75 -30.37 32.99
C SER A 501 -14.41 -31.49 32.00
N ILE A 502 -14.25 -32.72 32.50
CA ILE A 502 -14.10 -33.90 31.65
C ILE A 502 -15.36 -34.12 30.81
N VAL A 503 -16.55 -33.99 31.40
CA VAL A 503 -17.83 -34.06 30.66
C VAL A 503 -17.92 -33.04 29.56
N ALA A 504 -17.57 -31.78 29.83
CA ALA A 504 -17.58 -30.71 28.84
C ALA A 504 -16.57 -30.99 27.71
N ARG A 505 -15.40 -31.52 28.03
CA ARG A 505 -14.35 -31.83 27.03
C ARG A 505 -14.73 -33.00 26.14
N ILE A 506 -15.30 -34.07 26.73
CA ILE A 506 -15.83 -35.21 25.96
C ILE A 506 -16.97 -34.74 25.04
N ALA A 507 -17.86 -33.87 25.54
CA ALA A 507 -18.92 -33.30 24.73
C ALA A 507 -18.38 -32.56 23.52
N TYR A 508 -17.37 -31.71 23.73
CA TYR A 508 -16.67 -31.00 22.63
C TYR A 508 -16.09 -31.97 21.58
N TRP A 509 -15.42 -33.04 22.01
CA TRP A 509 -14.83 -34.03 21.11
C TRP A 509 -15.86 -34.86 20.34
N HIS A 510 -17.09 -35.02 20.89
CA HIS A 510 -18.21 -35.63 20.17
C HIS A 510 -18.99 -34.62 19.30
N GLY A 511 -18.46 -33.38 19.09
CA GLY A 511 -19.17 -32.35 18.32
C GLY A 511 -20.42 -31.79 19.01
N GLY A 512 -20.53 -32.00 20.31
CA GLY A 512 -21.67 -31.64 21.13
C GLY A 512 -21.35 -30.61 22.20
N ARG A 513 -22.17 -30.59 23.26
CA ARG A 513 -22.01 -29.67 24.39
C ARG A 513 -22.63 -30.25 25.67
N ALA A 514 -22.08 -29.86 26.84
CA ALA A 514 -22.69 -30.09 28.15
C ALA A 514 -23.42 -28.83 28.61
N ARG A 515 -24.55 -29.01 29.31
CA ARG A 515 -25.35 -27.94 29.92
C ARG A 515 -25.83 -28.34 31.30
N VAL A 516 -26.16 -27.36 32.13
CA VAL A 516 -26.86 -27.55 33.38
C VAL A 516 -28.05 -26.60 33.48
N GLY A 517 -29.15 -27.07 34.01
CA GLY A 517 -30.38 -26.33 34.22
C GLY A 517 -31.05 -26.76 35.53
N GLU A 518 -32.30 -26.38 35.71
CA GLU A 518 -33.14 -26.80 36.85
C GLU A 518 -33.77 -28.15 36.56
N SER A 519 -33.76 -29.02 37.53
CA SER A 519 -34.45 -30.30 37.49
C SER A 519 -35.93 -30.16 37.91
N GLU A 520 -36.79 -30.93 37.27
CA GLU A 520 -38.21 -31.04 37.71
C GLU A 520 -38.31 -31.65 39.12
N LEU A 521 -37.25 -32.28 39.62
CA LEU A 521 -37.13 -32.80 40.96
C LEU A 521 -36.72 -31.73 42.01
N GLY A 522 -36.46 -30.50 41.56
CA GLY A 522 -36.07 -29.37 42.41
C GLY A 522 -34.57 -29.18 42.60
N GLY A 523 -33.73 -30.03 41.97
CA GLY A 523 -32.26 -29.94 41.99
C GLY A 523 -31.64 -29.53 40.68
N ALA A 524 -30.50 -30.09 40.32
CA ALA A 524 -29.81 -29.83 39.06
C ALA A 524 -30.17 -30.85 37.96
N LYS A 525 -30.22 -30.37 36.72
CA LYS A 525 -30.37 -31.17 35.52
C LYS A 525 -29.15 -30.96 34.61
N PHE A 526 -28.29 -31.97 34.56
CA PHE A 526 -27.15 -31.99 33.65
C PHE A 526 -27.54 -32.66 32.35
N SER A 527 -27.19 -32.03 31.21
CA SER A 527 -27.49 -32.51 29.87
C SER A 527 -26.22 -32.65 29.08
N PHE A 528 -25.99 -33.85 28.51
CA PHE A 528 -24.94 -34.12 27.53
C PHE A 528 -25.59 -34.30 26.17
N LEU A 529 -25.22 -33.41 25.21
CA LEU A 529 -25.79 -33.38 23.86
C LEU A 529 -24.70 -33.61 22.84
N TRP A 530 -24.98 -34.45 21.83
CA TRP A 530 -24.07 -34.64 20.69
C TRP A 530 -24.86 -35.04 19.43
N PRO A 531 -24.27 -34.85 18.19
CA PRO A 531 -24.89 -35.34 16.96
C PRO A 531 -25.06 -36.89 17.03
N ARG A 532 -26.25 -37.37 16.66
CA ARG A 532 -26.53 -38.81 16.63
C ARG A 532 -25.58 -39.58 15.72
N LEU A 533 -25.21 -38.99 14.55
CA LEU A 533 -24.23 -39.50 13.61
C LEU A 533 -23.08 -38.50 13.49
N GLN A 534 -21.86 -38.99 13.53
CA GLN A 534 -20.67 -38.11 13.47
C GLN A 534 -20.36 -37.62 12.06
N SER A 535 -20.88 -38.28 11.02
CA SER A 535 -20.82 -37.80 9.62
C SER A 535 -21.52 -36.45 9.39
N LEU A 536 -22.43 -36.05 10.28
CA LEU A 536 -23.10 -34.74 10.25
C LEU A 536 -22.21 -33.60 10.78
N ARG A 537 -21.02 -33.92 11.30
CA ARG A 537 -20.06 -32.95 11.83
C ARG A 537 -19.36 -32.12 10.76
N GLU A 538 -19.20 -32.65 9.53
CA GLU A 538 -18.49 -32.00 8.42
C GLU A 538 -19.34 -30.96 7.66
N SER A 539 -20.63 -30.88 7.94
CA SER A 539 -21.60 -30.03 7.22
C SER A 539 -22.12 -28.81 8.02
N SER A 540 -21.56 -28.52 9.17
CA SER A 540 -21.87 -27.36 10.02
C SER A 540 -20.60 -26.59 10.36
#